data_cd639109fc7e5a07aba6017fa0119e7c
#
_entry.id   cd639109fc7e5a07aba6017fa0119e7c
#
_cell.length_a   1.000
_cell.length_b   1.000
_cell.length_c   1.000
_cell.angle_alpha   90.00
_cell.angle_beta   90.00
_cell.angle_gamma   90.00
#
_symmetry.space_group_name_H-M   'P 1'
#
loop_
_entity.id
_entity.type
_entity.pdbx_description
1 polymer ?
#
loop_
_entity_poly.entity_id
_entity_poly.type
_entity_poly.pdbx_seq_one_letter_code
_entity_poly.pdbx_strand_id
1 'polypeptide(L)'
;RRTALGEPGCFSSVRFAAFHNDVMPSLLADGRLRLSWVELDGRPAAAEYHVADGGVVYAYQAGIEPELLEHGPGRLANLMTIRQAIQRGDRAFDFLRGDEPYKAHWRAKPRACVDIRVVPTGISARIRHGVWLTGVGMKRWLKNGLGLMTGNA
;
A
#
# COMPACT_ATOMS: atom_id res chain seq x y z
N ARG A 1 -12.12 -5.08 3.82
CA ARG A 1 -11.47 -5.82 4.92
C ARG A 1 -11.35 -4.97 6.21
N ARG A 2 -10.82 -3.75 6.14
CA ARG A 2 -10.67 -2.89 7.35
C ARG A 2 -12.02 -2.51 7.92
N THR A 3 -12.98 -2.15 7.09
CA THR A 3 -14.33 -1.79 7.52
C THR A 3 -15.04 -2.94 8.23
N ALA A 4 -14.89 -4.18 7.75
CA ALA A 4 -15.42 -5.37 8.40
C ALA A 4 -14.75 -5.69 9.76
N LEU A 5 -13.54 -5.14 9.99
CA LEU A 5 -12.83 -5.21 11.28
C LEU A 5 -13.13 -4.00 12.18
N GLY A 6 -14.10 -3.16 11.81
CA GLY A 6 -14.41 -1.91 12.52
C GLY A 6 -13.35 -0.81 12.33
N GLU A 7 -12.38 -1.02 11.43
CA GLU A 7 -11.36 -0.01 11.13
C GLU A 7 -11.78 0.82 9.91
N PRO A 8 -11.72 2.15 9.97
CA PRO A 8 -12.00 2.99 8.83
C PRO A 8 -10.98 2.74 7.71
N GLY A 9 -11.46 2.59 6.47
CA GLY A 9 -10.60 2.52 5.30
C GLY A 9 -9.86 3.85 5.06
N CYS A 10 -8.78 3.84 4.26
CA CYS A 10 -8.01 5.05 3.98
C CYS A 10 -8.86 6.18 3.37
N PHE A 11 -9.84 5.86 2.54
CA PHE A 11 -10.77 6.82 1.94
C PHE A 11 -11.83 7.38 2.91
N SER A 12 -11.92 6.91 4.14
CA SER A 12 -12.73 7.54 5.18
C SER A 12 -12.13 8.87 5.65
N SER A 13 -10.84 9.10 5.43
CA SER A 13 -10.20 10.39 5.65
C SER A 13 -10.60 11.37 4.55
N VAL A 14 -11.32 12.44 4.93
CA VAL A 14 -11.74 13.51 4.00
C VAL A 14 -10.57 14.09 3.22
N ARG A 15 -9.42 14.33 3.89
CA ARG A 15 -8.22 14.85 3.24
C ARG A 15 -7.62 13.86 2.23
N PHE A 16 -7.61 12.59 2.57
CA PHE A 16 -7.10 11.54 1.67
C PHE A 16 -8.00 11.41 0.44
N ALA A 17 -9.32 11.38 0.64
CA ALA A 17 -10.29 11.32 -0.45
C ALA A 17 -10.19 12.55 -1.36
N ALA A 18 -10.13 13.78 -0.80
CA ALA A 18 -9.97 15.02 -1.55
C ALA A 18 -8.70 15.00 -2.39
N PHE A 19 -7.56 14.64 -1.80
CA PHE A 19 -6.29 14.53 -2.55
C PHE A 19 -6.41 13.60 -3.76
N HIS A 20 -7.05 12.43 -3.58
CA HIS A 20 -7.19 11.49 -4.69
C HIS A 20 -8.18 11.95 -5.75
N ASN A 21 -9.26 12.63 -5.35
CA ASN A 21 -10.19 13.25 -6.29
C ASN A 21 -9.51 14.30 -7.17
N ASP A 22 -8.56 15.05 -6.60
CA ASP A 22 -7.81 16.07 -7.33
C ASP A 22 -6.74 15.45 -8.25
N VAL A 23 -6.05 14.40 -7.81
CA VAL A 23 -4.90 13.84 -8.55
C VAL A 23 -5.32 12.80 -9.62
N MET A 24 -6.40 12.05 -9.41
CA MET A 24 -6.83 10.99 -10.35
C MET A 24 -7.10 11.51 -11.77
N PRO A 25 -7.76 12.65 -11.99
CA PRO A 25 -7.97 13.17 -13.34
C PRO A 25 -6.67 13.43 -14.10
N SER A 26 -5.65 13.98 -13.42
CA SER A 26 -4.33 14.20 -14.01
C SER A 26 -3.64 12.88 -14.34
N LEU A 27 -3.65 11.92 -13.42
CA LEU A 27 -3.09 10.59 -13.66
C LEU A 27 -3.79 9.86 -14.82
N LEU A 28 -5.10 10.07 -14.97
CA LEU A 28 -5.87 9.50 -16.08
C LEU A 28 -5.48 10.16 -17.41
N ALA A 29 -5.41 11.49 -17.44
CA ALA A 29 -5.01 12.25 -18.62
C ALA A 29 -3.60 11.88 -19.10
N ASP A 30 -2.67 11.66 -18.16
CA ASP A 30 -1.30 11.22 -18.43
C ASP A 30 -1.18 9.71 -18.81
N GLY A 31 -2.30 8.97 -18.79
CA GLY A 31 -2.29 7.52 -19.01
C GLY A 31 -1.59 6.72 -17.91
N ARG A 32 -1.41 7.32 -16.73
CA ARG A 32 -0.72 6.71 -15.57
C ARG A 32 -1.66 6.05 -14.57
N LEU A 33 -2.96 6.36 -14.61
CA LEU A 33 -3.96 5.71 -13.77
C LEU A 33 -4.23 4.29 -14.26
N ARG A 34 -4.24 3.34 -13.35
CA ARG A 34 -4.69 1.97 -13.55
C ARG A 34 -5.76 1.64 -12.51
N LEU A 35 -7.01 1.88 -12.87
CA LEU A 35 -8.16 1.55 -12.04
C LEU A 35 -8.88 0.37 -12.67
N SER A 36 -9.10 -0.67 -11.89
CA SER A 36 -9.79 -1.89 -12.34
C SER A 36 -10.59 -2.49 -11.19
N TRP A 37 -11.59 -3.29 -11.52
CA TRP A 37 -12.37 -4.02 -10.54
C TRP A 37 -12.77 -5.38 -11.08
N VAL A 38 -13.11 -6.26 -10.15
CA VAL A 38 -13.66 -7.58 -10.41
C VAL A 38 -15.09 -7.60 -9.89
N GLU A 39 -16.00 -8.12 -10.70
CA GLU A 39 -17.38 -8.35 -10.32
C GLU A 39 -17.64 -9.86 -10.22
N LEU A 40 -18.48 -10.22 -9.25
CA LEU A 40 -19.03 -11.55 -9.09
C LEU A 40 -20.55 -11.42 -9.14
N ASP A 41 -21.18 -12.07 -10.11
CA ASP A 41 -22.64 -12.00 -10.35
C ASP A 41 -23.18 -10.57 -10.41
N GLY A 42 -22.43 -9.68 -11.08
CA GLY A 42 -22.78 -8.26 -11.26
C GLY A 42 -22.58 -7.39 -10.02
N ARG A 43 -21.98 -7.93 -8.94
CA ARG A 43 -21.63 -7.17 -7.73
C ARG A 43 -20.11 -6.90 -7.70
N PRO A 44 -19.67 -5.67 -7.45
CA PRO A 44 -18.24 -5.38 -7.24
C PRO A 44 -17.68 -6.21 -6.08
N ALA A 45 -16.68 -7.02 -6.35
CA ALA A 45 -16.05 -7.93 -5.39
C ALA A 45 -14.65 -7.48 -4.94
N ALA A 46 -13.89 -6.86 -5.84
CA ALA A 46 -12.59 -6.26 -5.54
C ALA A 46 -12.33 -5.09 -6.47
N ALA A 47 -11.58 -4.09 -6.00
CA ALA A 47 -11.13 -2.97 -6.79
C ALA A 47 -9.64 -2.73 -6.54
N GLU A 48 -8.92 -2.36 -7.60
CA GLU A 48 -7.50 -2.08 -7.59
C GLU A 48 -7.24 -0.67 -8.14
N TYR A 49 -6.49 0.11 -7.39
CA TYR A 49 -6.02 1.43 -7.77
C TYR A 49 -4.50 1.43 -7.81
N HIS A 50 -3.96 1.47 -9.01
CA HIS A 50 -2.52 1.45 -9.25
C HIS A 50 -2.10 2.70 -10.01
N VAL A 51 -0.81 3.05 -9.90
CA VAL A 51 -0.18 4.10 -10.69
C VAL A 51 0.90 3.47 -11.54
N ALA A 52 0.96 3.81 -12.82
CA ALA A 52 2.02 3.37 -13.73
C ALA A 52 2.94 4.54 -14.07
N ASP A 53 4.25 4.31 -14.00
CA ASP A 53 5.26 5.29 -14.39
C ASP A 53 6.56 4.60 -14.81
N GLY A 54 7.19 5.08 -15.87
CA GLY A 54 8.47 4.57 -16.35
C GLY A 54 8.49 3.05 -16.59
N GLY A 55 7.37 2.45 -17.02
CA GLY A 55 7.25 1.01 -17.24
C GLY A 55 7.17 0.19 -15.96
N VAL A 56 6.78 0.80 -14.86
CA VAL A 56 6.53 0.13 -13.57
C VAL A 56 5.10 0.41 -13.14
N VAL A 57 4.39 -0.64 -12.72
CA VAL A 57 3.07 -0.52 -12.10
C VAL A 57 3.23 -0.60 -10.59
N TYR A 58 2.77 0.40 -9.88
CA TYR A 58 2.81 0.51 -8.43
C TYR A 58 1.44 0.15 -7.84
N ALA A 59 1.36 -0.93 -7.08
CA ALA A 59 0.14 -1.40 -6.41
C ALA A 59 -0.19 -0.50 -5.22
N TYR A 60 -0.95 0.57 -5.46
CA TYR A 60 -1.13 1.63 -4.49
C TYR A 60 -2.21 1.34 -3.46
N GLN A 61 -3.44 1.03 -3.91
CA GLN A 61 -4.56 0.71 -3.03
C GLN A 61 -5.41 -0.42 -3.60
N ALA A 62 -5.97 -1.24 -2.72
CA ALA A 62 -6.91 -2.28 -3.07
C ALA A 62 -8.07 -2.33 -2.07
N GLY A 63 -9.25 -2.63 -2.57
CA GLY A 63 -10.45 -2.90 -1.78
C GLY A 63 -11.00 -4.26 -2.10
N ILE A 64 -11.55 -4.95 -1.11
CA ILE A 64 -12.21 -6.24 -1.27
C ILE A 64 -13.52 -6.19 -0.49
N GLU A 65 -14.60 -6.65 -1.13
CA GLU A 65 -15.89 -6.81 -0.45
C GLU A 65 -15.80 -7.93 0.58
N PRO A 66 -16.01 -7.62 1.88
CA PRO A 66 -15.83 -8.60 2.95
C PRO A 66 -16.68 -9.85 2.81
N GLU A 67 -17.92 -9.72 2.34
CA GLU A 67 -18.88 -10.82 2.16
C GLU A 67 -18.42 -11.82 1.08
N LEU A 68 -17.53 -11.39 0.17
CA LEU A 68 -17.06 -12.19 -0.96
C LEU A 68 -15.63 -12.71 -0.79
N LEU A 69 -15.03 -12.57 0.41
CA LEU A 69 -13.65 -12.97 0.69
C LEU A 69 -13.35 -14.43 0.37
N GLU A 70 -14.31 -15.34 0.61
CA GLU A 70 -14.17 -16.78 0.37
C GLU A 70 -13.94 -17.12 -1.11
N HIS A 71 -14.45 -16.30 -2.02
CA HIS A 71 -14.25 -16.46 -3.47
C HIS A 71 -12.87 -15.98 -3.95
N GLY A 72 -12.06 -15.39 -3.08
CA GLY A 72 -10.71 -14.93 -3.39
C GLY A 72 -10.61 -13.79 -4.42
N PRO A 73 -11.55 -12.81 -4.45
CA PRO A 73 -11.60 -11.80 -5.50
C PRO A 73 -10.36 -10.93 -5.57
N GLY A 74 -9.70 -10.66 -4.44
CA GLY A 74 -8.45 -9.92 -4.40
C GLY A 74 -7.29 -10.65 -5.09
N ARG A 75 -7.24 -11.99 -5.02
CA ARG A 75 -6.24 -12.77 -5.75
C ARG A 75 -6.50 -12.72 -7.25
N LEU A 76 -7.76 -12.80 -7.68
CA LEU A 76 -8.15 -12.66 -9.07
C LEU A 76 -7.81 -11.25 -9.60
N ALA A 77 -8.14 -10.20 -8.84
CA ALA A 77 -7.82 -8.81 -9.20
C ALA A 77 -6.30 -8.62 -9.40
N ASN A 78 -5.47 -9.09 -8.46
CA ASN A 78 -4.02 -9.06 -8.61
C ASN A 78 -3.53 -9.83 -9.84
N LEU A 79 -4.07 -11.03 -10.10
CA LEU A 79 -3.72 -11.82 -11.29
C LEU A 79 -4.01 -11.04 -12.57
N MET A 80 -5.19 -10.45 -12.67
CA MET A 80 -5.61 -9.69 -13.84
C MET A 80 -4.78 -8.43 -14.05
N THR A 81 -4.45 -7.70 -13.00
CA THR A 81 -3.61 -6.49 -13.10
C THR A 81 -2.17 -6.81 -13.47
N ILE A 82 -1.58 -7.88 -12.92
CA ILE A 82 -0.25 -8.35 -13.33
C ILE A 82 -0.26 -8.80 -14.80
N ARG A 83 -1.27 -9.57 -15.22
CA ARG A 83 -1.42 -9.98 -16.62
C ARG A 83 -1.52 -8.76 -17.55
N GLN A 84 -2.30 -7.76 -17.20
CA GLN A 84 -2.43 -6.53 -17.99
C GLN A 84 -1.11 -5.75 -18.05
N ALA A 85 -0.34 -5.69 -16.95
CA ALA A 85 0.98 -5.07 -16.92
C ALA A 85 1.93 -5.76 -17.91
N ILE A 86 1.97 -7.10 -17.91
CA ILE A 86 2.76 -7.88 -18.86
C ILE A 86 2.33 -7.61 -20.32
N GLN A 87 1.02 -7.61 -20.59
CA GLN A 87 0.47 -7.36 -21.92
C GLN A 87 0.79 -5.95 -22.46
N ARG A 88 0.93 -4.97 -21.57
CA ARG A 88 1.32 -3.59 -21.92
C ARG A 88 2.82 -3.42 -22.06
N GLY A 89 3.63 -4.42 -21.73
CA GLY A 89 5.08 -4.36 -21.77
C GLY A 89 5.70 -3.65 -20.56
N ASP A 90 4.96 -3.53 -19.48
CA ASP A 90 5.53 -3.02 -18.22
C ASP A 90 6.61 -3.99 -17.71
N ARG A 91 7.76 -3.44 -17.33
CA ARG A 91 8.95 -4.21 -16.92
C ARG A 91 8.91 -4.69 -15.48
N ALA A 92 8.06 -4.10 -14.65
CA ALA A 92 7.95 -4.45 -13.24
C ALA A 92 6.55 -4.14 -12.67
N PHE A 93 6.17 -4.94 -11.68
CA PHE A 93 5.02 -4.70 -10.82
C PHE A 93 5.52 -4.57 -9.38
N ASP A 94 5.35 -3.41 -8.77
CA ASP A 94 5.84 -3.09 -7.44
C ASP A 94 4.69 -3.08 -6.43
N PHE A 95 4.72 -4.02 -5.49
CA PHE A 95 3.73 -4.14 -4.41
C PHE A 95 3.90 -3.08 -3.31
N LEU A 96 4.80 -2.15 -3.50
CA LEU A 96 5.13 -1.12 -2.54
C LEU A 96 5.58 -1.67 -1.17
N ARG A 97 5.52 -0.82 -0.16
CA ARG A 97 6.06 -1.05 1.17
C ARG A 97 5.27 -2.13 1.93
N GLY A 98 5.97 -2.90 2.76
CA GLY A 98 5.43 -3.96 3.59
C GLY A 98 5.92 -5.34 3.16
N ASP A 99 5.84 -6.28 4.07
CA ASP A 99 6.29 -7.67 3.92
C ASP A 99 5.12 -8.67 4.09
N GLU A 100 3.92 -8.25 3.68
CA GLU A 100 2.73 -9.07 3.81
C GLU A 100 2.90 -10.41 3.06
N PRO A 101 2.46 -11.54 3.66
CA PRO A 101 2.70 -12.88 3.14
C PRO A 101 2.22 -13.11 1.70
N TYR A 102 1.16 -12.42 1.27
CA TYR A 102 0.64 -12.55 -0.09
C TYR A 102 1.66 -12.11 -1.16
N LYS A 103 2.56 -11.20 -0.84
CA LYS A 103 3.61 -10.73 -1.77
C LYS A 103 4.60 -11.84 -2.10
N ALA A 104 4.98 -12.64 -1.10
CA ALA A 104 5.81 -13.82 -1.30
C ALA A 104 5.11 -14.87 -2.18
N HIS A 105 3.78 -15.02 -2.07
CA HIS A 105 2.98 -15.87 -2.95
C HIS A 105 3.14 -15.48 -4.44
N TRP A 106 3.24 -14.18 -4.73
CA TRP A 106 3.51 -13.65 -6.07
C TRP A 106 5.00 -13.65 -6.44
N ARG A 107 5.87 -14.29 -5.64
CA ARG A 107 7.32 -14.32 -5.82
C ARG A 107 7.95 -12.92 -5.90
N ALA A 108 7.36 -11.95 -5.23
CA ALA A 108 7.90 -10.60 -5.14
C ALA A 108 9.27 -10.64 -4.44
N LYS A 109 10.25 -9.97 -5.04
CA LYS A 109 11.59 -9.85 -4.45
C LYS A 109 11.63 -8.62 -3.54
N PRO A 110 11.96 -8.77 -2.25
CA PRO A 110 12.07 -7.63 -1.36
C PRO A 110 13.21 -6.70 -1.78
N ARG A 111 12.97 -5.40 -1.69
CA ARG A 111 13.97 -4.35 -1.92
C ARG A 111 14.12 -3.54 -0.65
N ALA A 112 15.34 -3.25 -0.27
CA ALA A 112 15.61 -2.39 0.89
C ALA A 112 15.04 -0.99 0.65
N CYS A 113 14.27 -0.50 1.63
CA CYS A 113 13.82 0.89 1.65
C CYS A 113 14.75 1.71 2.52
N VAL A 114 15.03 2.95 2.12
CA VAL A 114 15.86 3.89 2.86
C VAL A 114 15.00 5.07 3.27
N ASP A 115 14.97 5.36 4.56
CA ASP A 115 14.34 6.57 5.07
C ASP A 115 15.38 7.70 5.08
N ILE A 116 15.16 8.72 4.25
CA ILE A 116 16.04 9.91 4.18
C ILE A 116 15.39 11.02 4.99
N ARG A 117 16.15 11.58 5.92
CA ARG A 117 15.73 12.74 6.70
C ARG A 117 16.72 13.88 6.56
N VAL A 118 16.25 14.99 6.00
CA VAL A 118 17.02 16.23 5.94
C VAL A 118 16.75 17.04 7.19
N VAL A 119 17.81 17.36 7.93
CA VAL A 119 17.73 18.16 9.16
C VAL A 119 18.47 19.47 8.92
N PRO A 120 17.81 20.64 9.05
CA PRO A 120 18.49 21.93 8.98
C PRO A 120 19.60 22.05 10.03
N THR A 121 20.63 22.83 9.73
CA THR A 121 21.82 22.98 10.59
C THR A 121 21.58 23.79 11.87
N GLY A 122 20.44 24.47 12.01
CA GLY A 122 20.09 25.28 13.18
C GLY A 122 19.97 24.47 14.48
N ILE A 123 20.35 25.06 15.60
CA ILE A 123 20.36 24.43 16.93
C ILE A 123 18.97 23.86 17.30
N SER A 124 17.90 24.61 17.08
CA SER A 124 16.52 24.18 17.36
C SER A 124 16.11 22.96 16.54
N ALA A 125 16.57 22.87 15.29
CA ALA A 125 16.30 21.72 14.42
C ALA A 125 17.04 20.46 14.89
N ARG A 126 18.29 20.64 15.35
CA ARG A 126 19.11 19.54 15.90
C ARG A 126 18.50 18.99 17.19
N ILE A 127 18.01 19.84 18.09
CA ILE A 127 17.32 19.44 19.32
C ILE A 127 16.05 18.64 18.99
N ARG A 128 15.19 19.17 18.11
CA ARG A 128 13.98 18.46 17.68
C ARG A 128 14.30 17.11 17.01
N HIS A 129 15.38 17.04 16.27
CA HIS A 129 15.83 15.79 15.65
C HIS A 129 16.29 14.79 16.73
N GLY A 130 17.04 15.22 17.73
CA GLY A 130 17.45 14.40 18.87
C GLY A 130 16.25 13.82 19.63
N VAL A 131 15.25 14.65 19.96
CA VAL A 131 14.01 14.21 20.61
C VAL A 131 13.25 13.20 19.73
N TRP A 132 13.22 13.42 18.42
CA TRP A 132 12.59 12.47 17.50
C TRP A 132 13.32 11.12 17.47
N LEU A 133 14.67 11.11 17.44
CA LEU A 133 15.46 9.88 17.46
C LEU A 133 15.23 9.05 18.71
N THR A 134 15.17 9.69 19.88
CA THR A 134 14.85 9.00 21.14
C THR A 134 13.45 8.40 21.12
N GLY A 135 12.46 9.13 20.61
CA GLY A 135 11.08 8.62 20.46
C GLY A 135 10.98 7.44 19.49
N VAL A 136 11.71 7.46 18.38
CA VAL A 136 11.76 6.32 17.43
C VAL A 136 12.48 5.13 18.04
N GLY A 137 13.58 5.35 18.74
CA GLY A 137 14.32 4.30 19.46
C GLY A 137 13.43 3.60 20.48
N MET A 138 12.69 4.37 21.28
CA MET A 138 11.76 3.84 22.29
C MET A 138 10.61 3.05 21.68
N LYS A 139 10.02 3.53 20.56
CA LYS A 139 8.98 2.77 19.84
C LYS A 139 9.50 1.45 19.28
N ARG A 140 10.73 1.45 18.74
CA ARG A 140 11.38 0.21 18.26
C ARG A 140 11.61 -0.78 19.38
N TRP A 141 12.13 -0.29 20.52
CA TRP A 141 12.39 -1.13 21.68
C TRP A 141 11.10 -1.74 22.24
N LEU A 142 10.03 -0.95 22.38
CA LEU A 142 8.71 -1.43 22.82
C LEU A 142 8.12 -2.47 21.85
N LYS A 143 8.22 -2.22 20.54
CA LYS A 143 7.71 -3.16 19.52
C LYS A 143 8.46 -4.49 19.53
N ASN A 144 9.78 -4.47 19.71
CA ASN A 144 10.60 -5.68 19.79
C ASN A 144 10.42 -6.41 21.14
N GLY A 145 10.25 -5.67 22.24
CA GLY A 145 9.99 -6.25 23.57
C GLY A 145 8.62 -6.91 23.68
N LEU A 146 7.58 -6.34 23.06
CA LEU A 146 6.24 -6.94 23.01
C LEU A 146 6.17 -8.15 22.05
N GLY A 147 6.97 -8.14 20.98
CA GLY A 147 7.05 -9.28 20.05
C GLY A 147 7.70 -10.54 20.66
N LEU A 148 8.55 -10.38 21.65
CA LEU A 148 9.16 -11.49 22.41
C LEU A 148 8.21 -12.10 23.45
N MET A 149 7.17 -11.39 23.86
CA MET A 149 6.18 -11.89 24.82
C MET A 149 4.99 -12.63 24.18
N THR A 150 4.80 -12.52 22.84
CA THR A 150 3.71 -13.19 22.11
C THR A 150 4.17 -14.42 21.31
N GLY A 151 5.42 -14.83 21.45
CA GLY A 151 6.06 -15.92 20.69
C GLY A 151 6.21 -17.23 21.46
N ASN A 152 5.27 -17.57 22.37
CA ASN A 152 5.19 -18.91 22.98
C ASN A 152 3.76 -19.17 23.46
N ALA A 153 2.92 -19.67 22.58
CA ALA A 153 1.79 -20.53 22.91
C ALA A 153 1.32 -21.23 21.62
#